data_c3da06f300273848f16810e6c7491119
#
_entry.id   c3da06f300273848f16810e6c7491119
#
_cell.length_a   1.000
_cell.length_b   1.000
_cell.length_c   1.000
_cell.angle_alpha   90.00
_cell.angle_beta   90.00
_cell.angle_gamma   90.00
#
_symmetry.space_group_name_H-M   'P 1'
#
loop_
_entity.id
_entity.type
_entity.pdbx_description
1 polymer ?
#
loop_
_entity_poly.entity_id
_entity_poly.type
_entity_poly.pdbx_seq_one_letter_code
_entity_poly.pdbx_strand_id
1 'polypeptide(L)'
;MDASAGQAASIALASSETNRKTVYAALLLLVIVAALFTYKSSAALGVIQKVQNTRTFQPRTNVVPLPNNSLQLNTFSRAINYFLVIWPALLFGILISGAVRVLDPPHWWSRVVGNGYLRPNLIAGVAGMPLMLCSCCAAPIFSGMRAKSSRLGPPLAITLAAPSLNPAALILTFMLFGGSIGITRVAMAALGVFLTATLVDKLFTHERADCPTETEEKSQSMPIAFLRSCLSVAVRTVPLIVIGVLISMLIALLLPRGIFLSGWGTMASIVVIALIAVPLALPTFFEIPLALILISAGAPLAAVVPLLIAGPAVNLPSLFTIARTSSWKVAGMVAASIFVIAVAGGAVATFL
;
A
#
# COMPACT_ATOMS: atom_id res chain seq x y z
N MET A 1 -3.53 -57.39 7.96
CA MET A 1 -4.62 -56.41 7.80
C MET A 1 -4.41 -55.14 8.67
N ASP A 2 -3.40 -55.10 9.56
CA ASP A 2 -3.22 -53.97 10.49
C ASP A 2 -2.40 -52.75 9.96
N ALA A 3 -1.60 -52.93 8.91
CA ALA A 3 -0.77 -51.82 8.36
C ALA A 3 -1.59 -50.72 7.69
N SER A 4 -2.71 -51.08 7.03
CA SER A 4 -3.59 -50.12 6.35
C SER A 4 -4.44 -49.28 7.29
N ALA A 5 -4.84 -49.84 8.45
CA ALA A 5 -5.59 -49.13 9.47
C ALA A 5 -4.71 -48.10 10.22
N GLY A 6 -3.47 -48.44 10.49
CA GLY A 6 -2.49 -47.52 11.11
C GLY A 6 -2.15 -46.35 10.20
N GLN A 7 -2.04 -46.60 8.90
CA GLN A 7 -1.75 -45.56 7.90
C GLN A 7 -2.96 -44.60 7.68
N ALA A 8 -4.18 -45.12 7.69
CA ALA A 8 -5.39 -44.32 7.63
C ALA A 8 -5.57 -43.44 8.88
N ALA A 9 -5.29 -43.98 10.09
CA ALA A 9 -5.36 -43.22 11.33
C ALA A 9 -4.28 -42.12 11.40
N SER A 10 -3.06 -42.36 10.95
CA SER A 10 -2.00 -41.35 10.90
C SER A 10 -2.31 -40.21 9.89
N ILE A 11 -2.92 -40.53 8.72
CA ILE A 11 -3.37 -39.55 7.74
C ILE A 11 -4.53 -38.70 8.31
N ALA A 12 -5.48 -39.30 9.02
CA ALA A 12 -6.59 -38.60 9.64
C ALA A 12 -6.13 -37.66 10.77
N LEU A 13 -5.18 -38.08 11.60
CA LEU A 13 -4.58 -37.25 12.64
C LEU A 13 -3.77 -36.09 12.05
N ALA A 14 -2.97 -36.32 11.02
CA ALA A 14 -2.22 -35.28 10.32
C ALA A 14 -3.17 -34.27 9.65
N SER A 15 -4.28 -34.71 9.04
CA SER A 15 -5.27 -33.80 8.45
C SER A 15 -6.02 -32.96 9.49
N SER A 16 -6.32 -33.51 10.67
CA SER A 16 -6.97 -32.78 11.75
C SER A 16 -6.04 -31.73 12.37
N GLU A 17 -4.77 -32.05 12.55
CA GLU A 17 -3.76 -31.12 13.07
C GLU A 17 -3.47 -29.97 12.10
N THR A 18 -3.38 -30.26 10.79
CA THR A 18 -3.23 -29.24 9.75
C THR A 18 -4.45 -28.30 9.72
N ASN A 19 -5.67 -28.86 9.84
CA ASN A 19 -6.89 -28.04 9.87
C ASN A 19 -6.95 -27.12 11.09
N ARG A 20 -6.54 -27.61 12.28
CA ARG A 20 -6.44 -26.78 13.50
C ARG A 20 -5.42 -25.65 13.35
N LYS A 21 -4.23 -25.91 12.80
CA LYS A 21 -3.20 -24.88 12.56
C LYS A 21 -3.70 -23.80 11.60
N THR A 22 -4.38 -24.19 10.53
CA THR A 22 -4.98 -23.24 9.57
C THR A 22 -6.07 -22.37 10.21
N VAL A 23 -6.93 -22.96 11.06
CA VAL A 23 -7.98 -22.20 11.78
C VAL A 23 -7.35 -21.18 12.76
N TYR A 24 -6.33 -21.58 13.53
CA TYR A 24 -5.64 -20.64 14.43
C TYR A 24 -4.94 -19.51 13.68
N ALA A 25 -4.31 -19.79 12.54
CA ALA A 25 -3.68 -18.75 11.72
C ALA A 25 -4.71 -17.80 11.11
N ALA A 26 -5.85 -18.33 10.65
CA ALA A 26 -6.96 -17.51 10.13
C ALA A 26 -7.58 -16.63 11.23
N LEU A 27 -7.78 -17.16 12.43
CA LEU A 27 -8.23 -16.38 13.60
C LEU A 27 -7.22 -15.29 13.98
N LEU A 28 -5.94 -15.62 14.02
CA LEU A 28 -4.87 -14.65 14.29
C LEU A 28 -4.89 -13.51 13.25
N LEU A 29 -4.97 -13.85 11.96
CA LEU A 29 -5.06 -12.86 10.89
C LEU A 29 -6.31 -11.98 11.05
N LEU A 30 -7.46 -12.58 11.34
CA LEU A 30 -8.71 -11.85 11.55
C LEU A 30 -8.60 -10.87 12.74
N VAL A 31 -8.03 -11.31 13.86
CA VAL A 31 -7.80 -10.47 15.05
C VAL A 31 -6.86 -9.30 14.71
N ILE A 32 -5.76 -9.56 14.00
CA ILE A 32 -4.81 -8.51 13.59
C ILE A 32 -5.49 -7.49 12.65
N VAL A 33 -6.26 -7.96 11.67
CA VAL A 33 -6.98 -7.09 10.73
C VAL A 33 -8.08 -6.29 11.46
N ALA A 34 -8.82 -6.90 12.36
CA ALA A 34 -9.82 -6.22 13.18
C ALA A 34 -9.20 -5.14 14.09
N ALA A 35 -8.08 -5.45 14.74
CA ALA A 35 -7.33 -4.49 15.54
C ALA A 35 -6.78 -3.32 14.71
N LEU A 36 -6.25 -3.60 13.51
CA LEU A 36 -5.84 -2.56 12.56
C LEU A 36 -7.03 -1.69 12.15
N PHE A 37 -8.15 -2.31 11.79
CA PHE A 37 -9.35 -1.60 11.35
C PHE A 37 -9.89 -0.69 12.46
N THR A 38 -10.02 -1.17 13.69
CA THR A 38 -10.47 -0.36 14.83
C THR A 38 -9.51 0.79 15.12
N TYR A 39 -8.20 0.53 15.11
CA TYR A 39 -7.17 1.57 15.28
C TYR A 39 -7.25 2.64 14.19
N LYS A 40 -7.37 2.23 12.93
CA LYS A 40 -7.41 3.16 11.79
C LYS A 40 -8.74 3.90 11.68
N SER A 41 -9.87 3.24 11.92
CA SER A 41 -11.19 3.86 11.86
C SER A 41 -11.37 4.91 12.95
N SER A 42 -10.92 4.65 14.19
CA SER A 42 -10.99 5.65 15.26
C SER A 42 -10.15 6.90 14.95
N ALA A 43 -8.92 6.71 14.45
CA ALA A 43 -8.07 7.82 14.02
C ALA A 43 -8.67 8.60 12.84
N ALA A 44 -9.26 7.90 11.87
CA ALA A 44 -9.89 8.50 10.70
C ALA A 44 -11.14 9.30 11.07
N LEU A 45 -12.00 8.77 11.94
CA LEU A 45 -13.20 9.47 12.44
C LEU A 45 -12.83 10.76 13.16
N GLY A 46 -11.78 10.74 13.98
CA GLY A 46 -11.30 11.96 14.66
C GLY A 46 -10.84 13.04 13.67
N VAL A 47 -10.18 12.66 12.57
CA VAL A 47 -9.77 13.62 11.52
C VAL A 47 -11.00 14.13 10.76
N ILE A 48 -11.94 13.26 10.38
CA ILE A 48 -13.17 13.63 9.67
C ILE A 48 -14.00 14.60 10.50
N GLN A 49 -14.23 14.31 11.77
CA GLN A 49 -14.98 15.19 12.69
C GLN A 49 -14.30 16.56 12.84
N LYS A 50 -12.95 16.57 12.95
CA LYS A 50 -12.20 17.83 13.05
C LYS A 50 -12.35 18.67 11.78
N VAL A 51 -12.21 18.05 10.60
CA VAL A 51 -12.38 18.74 9.31
C VAL A 51 -13.83 19.19 9.12
N GLN A 52 -14.82 18.41 9.55
CA GLN A 52 -16.22 18.78 9.48
C GLN A 52 -16.52 20.05 10.31
N ASN A 53 -15.91 20.16 11.50
CA ASN A 53 -16.14 21.31 12.38
C ASN A 53 -15.34 22.55 11.96
N THR A 54 -14.10 22.39 11.47
CA THR A 54 -13.20 23.51 11.17
C THR A 54 -13.12 23.87 9.70
N ARG A 55 -13.61 23.01 8.80
CA ARG A 55 -13.44 23.08 7.34
C ARG A 55 -11.98 23.27 6.88
N THR A 56 -11.03 22.99 7.78
CA THR A 56 -9.60 23.09 7.51
C THR A 56 -8.90 21.80 7.89
N PHE A 57 -7.91 21.40 7.10
CA PHE A 57 -7.07 20.26 7.41
C PHE A 57 -5.75 20.77 7.99
N GLN A 58 -5.53 20.51 9.28
CA GLN A 58 -4.24 20.81 9.92
C GLN A 58 -3.37 19.57 9.91
N PRO A 59 -2.17 19.60 9.26
CA PRO A 59 -1.22 18.52 9.34
C PRO A 59 -0.75 18.33 10.79
N ARG A 60 -0.32 17.10 11.12
CA ARG A 60 0.27 16.81 12.43
C ARG A 60 1.51 17.67 12.63
N THR A 61 1.67 18.19 13.86
CA THR A 61 2.88 18.91 14.27
C THR A 61 4.09 17.98 14.24
N ASN A 62 5.22 18.46 13.76
CA ASN A 62 6.48 17.73 13.79
C ASN A 62 6.92 17.53 15.25
N VAL A 63 7.26 16.29 15.62
CA VAL A 63 7.78 15.94 16.94
C VAL A 63 9.25 16.36 17.05
N VAL A 64 9.99 16.14 15.96
CA VAL A 64 11.40 16.57 15.86
C VAL A 64 11.45 17.90 15.11
N PRO A 65 12.08 18.94 15.66
CA PRO A 65 12.22 20.23 15.00
C PRO A 65 12.99 20.09 13.67
N LEU A 66 12.62 20.90 12.69
CA LEU A 66 13.26 20.93 11.38
C LEU A 66 14.37 21.98 11.39
N PRO A 67 15.66 21.57 11.40
CA PRO A 67 16.76 22.52 11.37
C PRO A 67 16.87 23.16 9.99
N ASN A 68 17.05 24.48 9.96
CA ASN A 68 17.15 25.24 8.69
C ASN A 68 18.58 25.25 8.10
N ASN A 69 19.58 24.80 8.87
CA ASN A 69 21.00 25.08 8.58
C ASN A 69 21.71 24.00 7.75
N SER A 70 21.14 22.79 7.56
CA SER A 70 21.75 21.78 6.72
C SER A 70 20.72 20.89 6.02
N LEU A 71 20.96 20.62 4.74
CA LEU A 71 20.12 19.73 3.92
C LEU A 71 20.01 18.32 4.52
N GLN A 72 21.12 17.78 5.00
CA GLN A 72 21.19 16.43 5.55
C GLN A 72 20.39 16.30 6.86
N LEU A 73 20.57 17.22 7.81
CA LEU A 73 19.85 17.23 9.08
C LEU A 73 18.35 17.42 8.86
N ASN A 74 17.94 18.26 7.90
CA ASN A 74 16.53 18.47 7.57
C ASN A 74 15.91 17.21 6.95
N THR A 75 16.60 16.53 6.03
CA THR A 75 16.18 15.25 5.47
C THR A 75 15.98 14.19 6.55
N PHE A 76 16.94 14.10 7.48
CA PHE A 76 16.91 13.12 8.56
C PHE A 76 15.77 13.40 9.55
N SER A 77 15.58 14.65 9.97
CA SER A 77 14.48 15.05 10.85
C SER A 77 13.12 14.79 10.23
N ARG A 78 12.96 15.03 8.93
CA ARG A 78 11.73 14.71 8.20
C ARG A 78 11.50 13.20 8.13
N ALA A 79 12.54 12.40 7.88
CA ALA A 79 12.43 10.96 7.85
C ALA A 79 12.04 10.39 9.23
N ILE A 80 12.64 10.89 10.32
CA ILE A 80 12.27 10.50 11.69
C ILE A 80 10.80 10.84 11.96
N ASN A 81 10.36 12.06 11.68
CA ASN A 81 8.96 12.47 11.86
C ASN A 81 8.01 11.58 11.05
N TYR A 82 8.40 11.20 9.82
CA TYR A 82 7.65 10.27 9.00
C TYR A 82 7.52 8.90 9.67
N PHE A 83 8.63 8.33 10.16
CA PHE A 83 8.63 7.02 10.83
C PHE A 83 7.82 7.04 12.13
N LEU A 84 7.89 8.12 12.91
CA LEU A 84 7.06 8.28 14.11
C LEU A 84 5.55 8.25 13.82
N VAL A 85 5.15 8.64 12.62
CA VAL A 85 3.75 8.58 12.19
C VAL A 85 3.35 7.21 11.68
N ILE A 86 4.24 6.53 10.93
CA ILE A 86 3.86 5.31 10.21
C ILE A 86 4.14 4.01 10.97
N TRP A 87 5.00 4.02 12.03
CA TRP A 87 5.46 2.81 12.69
C TRP A 87 4.34 1.88 13.18
N PRO A 88 3.18 2.35 13.72
CA PRO A 88 2.14 1.42 14.15
C PRO A 88 1.50 0.70 12.96
N ALA A 89 1.27 1.42 11.86
CA ALA A 89 0.72 0.85 10.64
C ALA A 89 1.70 -0.12 9.96
N LEU A 90 3.01 0.19 10.00
CA LEU A 90 4.06 -0.69 9.50
C LEU A 90 4.14 -1.99 10.31
N LEU A 91 4.02 -1.90 11.64
CA LEU A 91 3.97 -3.07 12.52
C LEU A 91 2.80 -3.99 12.14
N PHE A 92 1.60 -3.44 11.97
CA PHE A 92 0.45 -4.21 11.50
C PHE A 92 0.69 -4.83 10.12
N GLY A 93 1.31 -4.12 9.19
CA GLY A 93 1.69 -4.65 7.87
C GLY A 93 2.62 -5.87 7.97
N ILE A 94 3.62 -5.81 8.84
CA ILE A 94 4.54 -6.94 9.11
C ILE A 94 3.81 -8.11 9.76
N LEU A 95 2.93 -7.86 10.75
CA LEU A 95 2.15 -8.90 11.41
C LEU A 95 1.20 -9.61 10.44
N ILE A 96 0.48 -8.85 9.59
CA ILE A 96 -0.38 -9.42 8.55
C ILE A 96 0.44 -10.25 7.57
N SER A 97 1.60 -9.75 7.13
CA SER A 97 2.50 -10.47 6.23
C SER A 97 2.99 -11.79 6.82
N GLY A 98 3.39 -11.77 8.11
CA GLY A 98 3.80 -12.97 8.84
C GLY A 98 2.67 -14.00 8.98
N ALA A 99 1.46 -13.53 9.31
CA ALA A 99 0.29 -14.40 9.40
C ALA A 99 -0.07 -15.04 8.06
N VAL A 100 -0.06 -14.26 6.97
CA VAL A 100 -0.31 -14.77 5.60
C VAL A 100 0.70 -15.83 5.19
N ARG A 101 1.97 -15.68 5.57
CA ARG A 101 3.02 -16.69 5.26
C ARG A 101 2.81 -18.01 6.00
N VAL A 102 2.28 -17.97 7.21
CA VAL A 102 1.99 -19.18 8.01
C VAL A 102 0.67 -19.83 7.58
N LEU A 103 -0.24 -19.06 6.99
CA LEU A 103 -1.53 -19.54 6.51
C LEU A 103 -1.37 -20.41 5.25
N ASP A 104 -1.84 -21.64 5.30
CA ASP A 104 -2.09 -22.43 4.11
C ASP A 104 -3.53 -22.17 3.65
N PRO A 105 -3.73 -21.56 2.45
CA PRO A 105 -5.06 -21.24 1.98
C PRO A 105 -5.87 -22.52 1.79
N PRO A 106 -7.10 -22.62 2.34
CA PRO A 106 -7.94 -23.80 2.20
C PRO A 106 -8.31 -24.01 0.72
N HIS A 107 -8.47 -25.27 0.30
CA HIS A 107 -8.75 -25.65 -1.10
C HIS A 107 -9.99 -24.95 -1.71
N TRP A 108 -10.99 -24.57 -0.89
CA TRP A 108 -12.15 -23.83 -1.38
C TRP A 108 -11.81 -22.40 -1.82
N TRP A 109 -10.73 -21.82 -1.30
CA TRP A 109 -10.28 -20.47 -1.64
C TRP A 109 -9.98 -20.31 -3.14
N SER A 110 -9.33 -21.30 -3.74
CA SER A 110 -9.05 -21.31 -5.19
C SER A 110 -10.33 -21.31 -6.04
N ARG A 111 -11.42 -21.92 -5.53
CA ARG A 111 -12.72 -21.92 -6.22
C ARG A 111 -13.41 -20.56 -6.14
N VAL A 112 -13.36 -19.89 -4.99
CA VAL A 112 -13.94 -18.55 -4.79
C VAL A 112 -13.20 -17.52 -5.62
N VAL A 113 -11.87 -17.57 -5.59
CA VAL A 113 -11.00 -16.66 -6.35
C VAL A 113 -11.15 -16.88 -7.86
N GLY A 114 -11.30 -18.13 -8.32
CA GLY A 114 -11.50 -18.48 -9.73
C GLY A 114 -10.21 -18.41 -10.56
N ASN A 115 -10.30 -18.83 -11.82
CA ASN A 115 -9.14 -18.97 -12.73
C ASN A 115 -8.87 -17.76 -13.64
N GLY A 116 -9.77 -16.76 -13.67
CA GLY A 116 -9.61 -15.54 -14.50
C GLY A 116 -8.61 -14.54 -13.92
N TYR A 117 -8.22 -13.53 -14.72
CA TYR A 117 -7.34 -12.45 -14.25
C TYR A 117 -8.10 -11.37 -13.46
N LEU A 118 -9.30 -11.01 -13.90
CA LEU A 118 -10.03 -9.86 -13.33
C LEU A 118 -10.65 -10.17 -11.97
N ARG A 119 -11.36 -11.30 -11.85
CA ARG A 119 -12.10 -11.66 -10.63
C ARG A 119 -11.20 -11.79 -9.38
N PRO A 120 -10.05 -12.48 -9.42
CA PRO A 120 -9.14 -12.54 -8.28
C PRO A 120 -8.62 -11.17 -7.85
N ASN A 121 -8.29 -10.31 -8.82
CA ASN A 121 -7.77 -8.97 -8.56
C ASN A 121 -8.85 -8.05 -7.98
N LEU A 122 -10.12 -8.17 -8.43
CA LEU A 122 -11.26 -7.46 -7.85
C LEU A 122 -11.48 -7.86 -6.38
N ILE A 123 -11.57 -9.16 -6.10
CA ILE A 123 -11.77 -9.67 -4.74
C ILE A 123 -10.63 -9.19 -3.83
N ALA A 124 -9.39 -9.33 -4.29
CA ALA A 124 -8.21 -8.90 -3.55
C ALA A 124 -8.19 -7.38 -3.31
N GLY A 125 -8.50 -6.58 -4.34
CA GLY A 125 -8.56 -5.12 -4.21
C GLY A 125 -9.64 -4.67 -3.23
N VAL A 126 -10.85 -5.24 -3.32
CA VAL A 126 -11.94 -4.93 -2.36
C VAL A 126 -11.53 -5.31 -0.94
N ALA A 127 -10.87 -6.46 -0.74
CA ALA A 127 -10.36 -6.88 0.57
C ALA A 127 -9.24 -5.95 1.10
N GLY A 128 -8.54 -5.23 0.22
CA GLY A 128 -7.52 -4.26 0.59
C GLY A 128 -8.06 -2.94 1.13
N MET A 129 -9.25 -2.50 0.69
CA MET A 129 -9.82 -1.19 1.05
C MET A 129 -9.92 -0.94 2.57
N PRO A 130 -10.43 -1.87 3.40
CA PRO A 130 -10.61 -1.65 4.83
C PRO A 130 -9.29 -1.61 5.61
N LEU A 131 -8.16 -2.00 5.02
CA LEU A 131 -6.86 -1.96 5.69
C LEU A 131 -6.39 -0.52 5.96
N MET A 132 -6.80 0.46 5.15
CA MET A 132 -6.49 1.90 5.31
C MET A 132 -5.00 2.17 5.55
N LEU A 133 -4.13 1.41 4.91
CA LEU A 133 -2.67 1.53 5.01
C LEU A 133 -2.12 2.53 3.99
N CYS A 134 -0.97 3.11 4.28
CA CYS A 134 -0.16 3.80 3.26
C CYS A 134 0.60 2.79 2.41
N SER A 135 1.04 3.17 1.22
CA SER A 135 1.72 2.28 0.27
C SER A 135 2.99 1.62 0.84
N CYS A 136 3.78 2.35 1.65
CA CYS A 136 4.95 1.77 2.32
C CYS A 136 4.57 0.74 3.41
N CYS A 137 3.44 0.94 4.13
CA CYS A 137 2.98 0.00 5.15
C CYS A 137 2.29 -1.24 4.52
N ALA A 138 1.77 -1.12 3.31
CA ALA A 138 1.22 -2.21 2.53
C ALA A 138 2.31 -3.06 1.84
N ALA A 139 3.51 -2.52 1.64
CA ALA A 139 4.63 -3.21 1.01
C ALA A 139 5.02 -4.56 1.68
N PRO A 140 5.08 -4.69 3.02
CA PRO A 140 5.27 -5.97 3.68
C PRO A 140 4.20 -7.00 3.34
N ILE A 141 2.93 -6.57 3.19
CA ILE A 141 1.82 -7.45 2.83
C ILE A 141 2.03 -8.01 1.43
N PHE A 142 2.44 -7.17 0.46
CA PHE A 142 2.83 -7.63 -0.86
C PHE A 142 3.89 -8.74 -0.80
N SER A 143 4.98 -8.51 -0.06
CA SER A 143 6.05 -9.48 0.11
C SER A 143 5.56 -10.80 0.73
N GLY A 144 4.68 -10.74 1.75
CA GLY A 144 4.11 -11.92 2.40
C GLY A 144 3.20 -12.72 1.46
N MET A 145 2.30 -12.04 0.78
CA MET A 145 1.37 -12.68 -0.15
C MET A 145 2.07 -13.23 -1.39
N ARG A 146 3.08 -12.54 -1.90
CA ARG A 146 3.86 -12.98 -3.05
C ARG A 146 4.61 -14.28 -2.77
N ALA A 147 5.07 -14.49 -1.53
CA ALA A 147 5.71 -15.73 -1.13
C ALA A 147 4.80 -16.96 -1.21
N LYS A 148 3.48 -16.78 -1.07
CA LYS A 148 2.47 -17.86 -1.15
C LYS A 148 1.71 -17.88 -2.49
N SER A 149 1.80 -16.83 -3.31
CA SER A 149 1.08 -16.70 -4.57
C SER A 149 2.00 -16.87 -5.76
N SER A 150 1.61 -17.74 -6.70
CA SER A 150 2.25 -17.84 -8.02
C SER A 150 1.93 -16.65 -8.91
N ARG A 151 0.86 -15.89 -8.60
CA ARG A 151 0.36 -14.76 -9.39
C ARG A 151 0.73 -13.43 -8.74
N LEU A 152 0.97 -12.41 -9.58
CA LEU A 152 1.31 -11.05 -9.13
C LEU A 152 0.09 -10.16 -8.89
N GLY A 153 -1.01 -10.39 -9.60
CA GLY A 153 -2.17 -9.53 -9.59
C GLY A 153 -2.82 -9.36 -8.22
N PRO A 154 -3.27 -10.44 -7.55
CA PRO A 154 -3.94 -10.32 -6.26
C PRO A 154 -3.11 -9.63 -5.16
N PRO A 155 -1.81 -9.96 -4.95
CA PRO A 155 -0.95 -9.21 -4.04
C PRO A 155 -0.83 -7.72 -4.38
N LEU A 156 -0.69 -7.38 -5.68
CA LEU A 156 -0.65 -6.00 -6.13
C LEU A 156 -1.98 -5.28 -5.91
N ALA A 157 -3.10 -5.93 -6.21
CA ALA A 157 -4.42 -5.35 -6.04
C ALA A 157 -4.68 -4.94 -4.57
N ILE A 158 -4.37 -5.80 -3.60
CA ILE A 158 -4.48 -5.46 -2.17
C ILE A 158 -3.57 -4.29 -1.81
N THR A 159 -2.31 -4.35 -2.25
CA THR A 159 -1.27 -3.37 -1.88
C THR A 159 -1.58 -1.99 -2.45
N LEU A 160 -2.10 -1.91 -3.66
CA LEU A 160 -2.51 -0.66 -4.31
C LEU A 160 -3.85 -0.15 -3.78
N ALA A 161 -4.82 -1.04 -3.49
CA ALA A 161 -6.14 -0.65 -3.02
C ALA A 161 -6.13 -0.08 -1.60
N ALA A 162 -5.33 -0.66 -0.71
CA ALA A 162 -5.27 -0.24 0.70
C ALA A 162 -5.01 1.28 0.87
N PRO A 163 -4.08 1.91 0.16
CA PRO A 163 -3.88 3.36 0.21
C PRO A 163 -4.78 4.15 -0.75
N SER A 164 -4.98 3.68 -1.99
CA SER A 164 -5.65 4.45 -3.04
C SER A 164 -7.16 4.53 -2.84
N LEU A 165 -7.77 3.42 -2.42
CA LEU A 165 -9.20 3.29 -2.16
C LEU A 165 -9.52 3.34 -0.67
N ASN A 166 -8.69 4.02 0.12
CA ASN A 166 -8.90 4.25 1.54
C ASN A 166 -10.19 5.07 1.76
N PRO A 167 -11.23 4.51 2.41
CA PRO A 167 -12.53 5.16 2.53
C PRO A 167 -12.45 6.53 3.21
N ALA A 168 -11.63 6.67 4.24
CA ALA A 168 -11.49 7.93 4.96
C ALA A 168 -10.81 9.02 4.11
N ALA A 169 -9.80 8.67 3.30
CA ALA A 169 -9.16 9.61 2.38
C ALA A 169 -10.13 10.05 1.26
N LEU A 170 -10.98 9.12 0.79
CA LEU A 170 -12.02 9.43 -0.19
C LEU A 170 -13.06 10.39 0.38
N ILE A 171 -13.60 10.10 1.58
CA ILE A 171 -14.55 10.98 2.28
C ILE A 171 -13.96 12.39 2.44
N LEU A 172 -12.73 12.51 2.92
CA LEU A 172 -12.05 13.80 3.06
C LEU A 172 -11.89 14.54 1.72
N THR A 173 -11.66 13.81 0.63
CA THR A 173 -11.58 14.42 -0.70
C THR A 173 -12.92 14.99 -1.14
N PHE A 174 -14.02 14.27 -0.93
CA PHE A 174 -15.36 14.78 -1.22
C PHE A 174 -15.70 16.03 -0.39
N MET A 175 -15.28 16.04 0.88
CA MET A 175 -15.56 17.17 1.78
C MET A 175 -14.78 18.44 1.42
N LEU A 176 -13.53 18.31 0.93
CA LEU A 176 -12.61 19.43 0.74
C LEU A 176 -12.49 19.91 -0.71
N PHE A 177 -12.66 19.02 -1.69
CA PHE A 177 -12.49 19.33 -3.12
C PHE A 177 -13.79 19.26 -3.92
N GLY A 178 -14.89 18.83 -3.28
CA GLY A 178 -16.20 18.71 -3.91
C GLY A 178 -16.43 17.39 -4.63
N GLY A 179 -17.68 17.23 -5.14
CA GLY A 179 -18.16 15.96 -5.69
C GLY A 179 -17.47 15.51 -6.97
N SER A 180 -17.22 16.42 -7.92
CA SER A 180 -16.58 16.10 -9.21
C SER A 180 -15.16 15.56 -9.04
N ILE A 181 -14.33 16.22 -8.24
CA ILE A 181 -12.97 15.75 -7.94
C ILE A 181 -12.99 14.46 -7.12
N GLY A 182 -13.92 14.34 -6.17
CA GLY A 182 -14.11 13.12 -5.38
C GLY A 182 -14.43 11.90 -6.27
N ILE A 183 -15.37 12.05 -7.20
CA ILE A 183 -15.75 10.99 -8.15
C ILE A 183 -14.56 10.66 -9.08
N THR A 184 -13.88 11.66 -9.61
CA THR A 184 -12.70 11.45 -10.46
C THR A 184 -11.62 10.68 -9.71
N ARG A 185 -11.33 11.04 -8.44
CA ARG A 185 -10.38 10.33 -7.59
C ARG A 185 -10.78 8.86 -7.40
N VAL A 186 -12.03 8.59 -7.05
CA VAL A 186 -12.53 7.21 -6.86
C VAL A 186 -12.41 6.39 -8.15
N ALA A 187 -12.90 6.93 -9.26
CA ALA A 187 -12.90 6.24 -10.55
C ALA A 187 -11.47 5.94 -11.03
N MET A 188 -10.57 6.94 -10.97
CA MET A 188 -9.19 6.77 -11.41
C MET A 188 -8.37 5.92 -10.45
N ALA A 189 -8.61 5.99 -9.13
CA ALA A 189 -7.97 5.10 -8.17
C ALA A 189 -8.41 3.64 -8.37
N ALA A 190 -9.71 3.40 -8.59
CA ALA A 190 -10.22 2.06 -8.92
C ALA A 190 -9.61 1.55 -10.23
N LEU A 191 -9.62 2.37 -11.27
CA LEU A 191 -8.97 2.03 -12.54
C LEU A 191 -7.48 1.71 -12.33
N GLY A 192 -6.77 2.54 -11.56
CA GLY A 192 -5.36 2.36 -11.23
C GLY A 192 -5.08 1.03 -10.54
N VAL A 193 -5.87 0.68 -9.56
CA VAL A 193 -5.73 -0.59 -8.83
C VAL A 193 -5.98 -1.78 -9.75
N PHE A 194 -7.17 -1.83 -10.37
CA PHE A 194 -7.61 -3.04 -11.08
C PHE A 194 -6.95 -3.21 -12.43
N LEU A 195 -6.73 -2.12 -13.17
CA LEU A 195 -6.05 -2.19 -14.47
C LEU A 195 -4.57 -2.56 -14.27
N THR A 196 -3.86 -1.89 -13.34
CA THR A 196 -2.45 -2.16 -13.10
C THR A 196 -2.23 -3.59 -12.61
N ALA A 197 -3.02 -4.04 -11.61
CA ALA A 197 -2.92 -5.40 -11.11
C ALA A 197 -3.18 -6.45 -12.21
N THR A 198 -4.20 -6.23 -13.04
CA THR A 198 -4.57 -7.16 -14.12
C THR A 198 -3.54 -7.14 -15.26
N LEU A 199 -3.03 -5.97 -15.62
CA LEU A 199 -2.02 -5.81 -16.65
C LEU A 199 -0.71 -6.50 -16.26
N VAL A 200 -0.24 -6.26 -15.04
CA VAL A 200 0.97 -6.90 -14.52
C VAL A 200 0.78 -8.42 -14.40
N ASP A 201 -0.35 -8.87 -13.88
CA ASP A 201 -0.65 -10.30 -13.76
C ASP A 201 -0.67 -11.04 -15.12
N LYS A 202 -1.15 -10.37 -16.17
CA LYS A 202 -1.19 -10.90 -17.53
C LYS A 202 0.18 -10.88 -18.20
N LEU A 203 0.94 -9.82 -18.04
CA LEU A 203 2.23 -9.66 -18.74
C LEU A 203 3.37 -10.42 -18.06
N PHE A 204 3.32 -10.60 -16.75
CA PHE A 204 4.39 -11.22 -15.96
C PHE A 204 3.96 -12.56 -15.32
N THR A 205 3.13 -13.34 -16.01
CA THR A 205 2.56 -14.62 -15.54
C THR A 205 3.64 -15.63 -15.15
N HIS A 206 4.84 -15.56 -15.74
CA HIS A 206 5.94 -16.53 -15.54
C HIS A 206 7.04 -16.07 -14.57
N GLU A 207 6.94 -14.87 -14.00
CA GLU A 207 7.92 -14.45 -13.02
C GLU A 207 7.77 -15.23 -11.71
N ARG A 208 8.74 -16.11 -11.43
CA ARG A 208 8.82 -16.81 -10.14
C ARG A 208 9.20 -15.83 -9.04
N ALA A 209 8.67 -16.05 -7.85
CA ALA A 209 9.14 -15.33 -6.68
C ALA A 209 10.59 -15.77 -6.39
N ASP A 210 11.56 -14.86 -6.49
CA ASP A 210 12.92 -15.06 -5.98
C ASP A 210 12.98 -15.00 -4.43
N CYS A 211 11.86 -15.23 -3.77
CA CYS A 211 11.88 -15.45 -2.34
C CYS A 211 12.39 -16.87 -2.10
N PRO A 212 13.52 -17.04 -1.39
CA PRO A 212 13.88 -18.34 -0.89
C PRO A 212 12.67 -18.86 -0.11
N THR A 213 12.06 -19.90 -0.61
CA THR A 213 11.09 -20.67 0.15
C THR A 213 11.88 -21.13 1.37
N GLU A 214 11.64 -20.50 2.52
CA GLU A 214 12.16 -21.07 3.76
C GLU A 214 11.53 -22.45 3.78
N THR A 215 12.36 -23.46 3.59
CA THR A 215 11.99 -24.86 3.69
C THR A 215 11.34 -24.97 5.05
N GLU A 216 10.01 -25.12 5.09
CA GLU A 216 9.30 -25.34 6.33
C GLU A 216 9.87 -26.61 6.93
N GLU A 217 10.74 -26.47 7.93
CA GLU A 217 10.98 -27.55 8.87
C GLU A 217 9.63 -27.81 9.53
N LYS A 218 8.95 -28.87 9.10
CA LYS A 218 7.61 -29.32 9.53
C LYS A 218 7.45 -29.51 11.04
N SER A 219 8.47 -29.23 11.84
CA SER A 219 8.54 -29.49 13.28
C SER A 219 8.48 -28.24 14.17
N GLN A 220 8.32 -27.01 13.65
CA GLN A 220 8.31 -25.83 14.52
C GLN A 220 6.90 -25.53 15.05
N SER A 221 6.84 -25.10 16.32
CA SER A 221 5.59 -24.62 16.93
C SER A 221 5.10 -23.37 16.20
N MET A 222 3.79 -23.26 16.00
CA MET A 222 3.15 -22.19 15.23
C MET A 222 3.57 -20.76 15.63
N PRO A 223 3.69 -20.39 16.95
CA PRO A 223 4.12 -19.05 17.34
C PRO A 223 5.58 -18.75 16.94
N ILE A 224 6.46 -19.74 16.95
CA ILE A 224 7.86 -19.57 16.53
C ILE A 224 7.92 -19.34 15.01
N ALA A 225 7.18 -20.12 14.22
CA ALA A 225 7.07 -19.95 12.78
C ALA A 225 6.53 -18.56 12.41
N PHE A 226 5.49 -18.09 13.11
CA PHE A 226 4.94 -16.75 12.93
C PHE A 226 5.96 -15.65 13.24
N LEU A 227 6.63 -15.72 14.40
CA LEU A 227 7.62 -14.72 14.80
C LEU A 227 8.81 -14.69 13.82
N ARG A 228 9.31 -15.85 13.39
CA ARG A 228 10.38 -15.98 12.39
C ARG A 228 9.96 -15.36 11.04
N SER A 229 8.71 -15.62 10.62
CA SER A 229 8.14 -15.01 9.40
C SER A 229 8.06 -13.49 9.52
N CYS A 230 7.58 -12.96 10.65
CA CYS A 230 7.54 -11.52 10.89
C CYS A 230 8.95 -10.90 10.86
N LEU A 231 9.93 -11.55 11.51
CA LEU A 231 11.31 -11.09 11.54
C LEU A 231 11.95 -11.12 10.15
N SER A 232 11.74 -12.21 9.39
CA SER A 232 12.21 -12.34 8.00
C SER A 232 11.67 -11.23 7.10
N VAL A 233 10.38 -10.93 7.20
CA VAL A 233 9.75 -9.82 6.46
C VAL A 233 10.31 -8.47 6.91
N ALA A 234 10.43 -8.24 8.22
CA ALA A 234 10.94 -6.98 8.76
C ALA A 234 12.36 -6.71 8.28
N VAL A 235 13.27 -7.67 8.43
CA VAL A 235 14.68 -7.52 8.02
C VAL A 235 14.83 -7.25 6.52
N ARG A 236 13.97 -7.84 5.69
CA ARG A 236 14.03 -7.63 4.23
C ARG A 236 13.37 -6.35 3.77
N THR A 237 12.27 -5.93 4.42
CA THR A 237 11.43 -4.83 3.92
C THR A 237 11.75 -3.49 4.61
N VAL A 238 12.04 -3.49 5.92
CA VAL A 238 12.29 -2.23 6.66
C VAL A 238 13.48 -1.45 6.11
N PRO A 239 14.65 -2.05 5.79
CA PRO A 239 15.77 -1.30 5.22
C PRO A 239 15.40 -0.63 3.88
N LEU A 240 14.63 -1.32 3.03
CA LEU A 240 14.18 -0.76 1.74
C LEU A 240 13.23 0.43 1.95
N ILE A 241 12.35 0.34 2.96
CA ILE A 241 11.47 1.44 3.33
C ILE A 241 12.28 2.63 3.85
N VAL A 242 13.27 2.40 4.69
CA VAL A 242 14.15 3.46 5.22
C VAL A 242 14.88 4.18 4.09
N ILE A 243 15.54 3.43 3.21
CA ILE A 243 16.25 3.99 2.05
C ILE A 243 15.28 4.76 1.14
N GLY A 244 14.13 4.17 0.82
CA GLY A 244 13.13 4.80 -0.04
C GLY A 244 12.57 6.09 0.55
N VAL A 245 12.32 6.14 1.88
CA VAL A 245 11.87 7.35 2.58
C VAL A 245 12.94 8.44 2.56
N LEU A 246 14.20 8.09 2.86
CA LEU A 246 15.30 9.05 2.83
C LEU A 246 15.46 9.69 1.44
N ILE A 247 15.44 8.88 0.38
CA ILE A 247 15.50 9.38 -1.00
C ILE A 247 14.30 10.25 -1.32
N SER A 248 13.08 9.84 -0.94
CA SER A 248 11.86 10.63 -1.13
C SER A 248 11.93 11.99 -0.43
N MET A 249 12.42 12.03 0.83
CA MET A 249 12.55 13.28 1.58
C MET A 249 13.62 14.19 0.98
N LEU A 250 14.71 13.63 0.45
CA LEU A 250 15.73 14.37 -0.27
C LEU A 250 15.16 14.98 -1.56
N ILE A 251 14.43 14.20 -2.36
CA ILE A 251 13.76 14.70 -3.57
C ILE A 251 12.83 15.86 -3.21
N ALA A 252 12.01 15.69 -2.17
CA ALA A 252 11.07 16.73 -1.74
C ALA A 252 11.76 18.04 -1.31
N LEU A 253 12.98 17.98 -0.76
CA LEU A 253 13.76 19.15 -0.37
C LEU A 253 14.47 19.82 -1.55
N LEU A 254 14.88 19.05 -2.54
CA LEU A 254 15.56 19.55 -3.74
C LEU A 254 14.59 20.16 -4.75
N LEU A 255 13.28 19.95 -4.57
CA LEU A 255 12.27 20.51 -5.49
C LEU A 255 12.22 22.04 -5.34
N PRO A 256 12.39 22.80 -6.43
CA PRO A 256 12.28 24.26 -6.38
C PRO A 256 10.88 24.69 -5.97
N ARG A 257 10.77 25.54 -4.95
CA ARG A 257 9.46 26.02 -4.44
C ARG A 257 8.65 26.80 -5.48
N GLY A 258 9.30 27.33 -6.51
CA GLY A 258 8.68 28.09 -7.60
C GLY A 258 8.27 27.28 -8.83
N ILE A 259 8.52 25.97 -8.86
CA ILE A 259 8.25 25.14 -10.07
C ILE A 259 6.76 25.14 -10.46
N PHE A 260 5.87 25.37 -9.51
CA PHE A 260 4.42 25.44 -9.73
C PHE A 260 3.90 26.86 -10.03
N LEU A 261 4.75 27.89 -9.81
CA LEU A 261 4.42 29.32 -10.00
C LEU A 261 4.86 29.84 -11.39
N SER A 262 5.69 29.08 -12.10
CA SER A 262 6.23 29.48 -13.39
C SER A 262 5.23 29.18 -14.52
N GLY A 263 4.21 30.00 -14.75
CA GLY A 263 3.39 30.11 -16.01
C GLY A 263 3.21 28.88 -16.93
N TRP A 264 3.44 27.67 -16.40
CA TRP A 264 3.31 26.41 -17.12
C TRP A 264 1.84 26.17 -17.43
N GLY A 265 1.52 25.79 -18.64
CA GLY A 265 0.15 25.45 -19.00
C GLY A 265 -0.37 24.32 -18.11
N THR A 266 -1.68 24.24 -17.89
CA THR A 266 -2.33 23.27 -16.99
C THR A 266 -1.87 21.83 -17.26
N MET A 267 -1.70 21.45 -18.54
CA MET A 267 -1.25 20.10 -18.91
C MET A 267 0.20 19.82 -18.47
N ALA A 268 1.11 20.78 -18.61
CA ALA A 268 2.49 20.60 -18.14
C ALA A 268 2.52 20.44 -16.61
N SER A 269 1.74 21.23 -15.88
CA SER A 269 1.60 21.11 -14.42
C SER A 269 1.05 19.75 -13.99
N ILE A 270 0.05 19.19 -14.69
CA ILE A 270 -0.50 17.85 -14.48
C ILE A 270 0.61 16.79 -14.57
N VAL A 271 1.39 16.81 -15.66
CA VAL A 271 2.46 15.83 -15.91
C VAL A 271 3.57 15.94 -14.86
N VAL A 272 4.00 17.17 -14.54
CA VAL A 272 5.06 17.41 -13.55
C VAL A 272 4.63 16.96 -12.15
N ILE A 273 3.41 17.30 -11.73
CA ILE A 273 2.88 16.88 -10.42
C ILE A 273 2.73 15.35 -10.36
N ALA A 274 2.25 14.71 -11.44
CA ALA A 274 2.18 13.25 -11.51
C ALA A 274 3.57 12.60 -11.37
N LEU A 275 4.58 13.15 -12.08
CA LEU A 275 5.95 12.64 -12.04
C LEU A 275 6.57 12.74 -10.65
N ILE A 276 6.31 13.83 -9.94
CA ILE A 276 6.78 14.07 -8.57
C ILE A 276 6.02 13.18 -7.56
N ALA A 277 4.71 13.03 -7.76
CA ALA A 277 3.85 12.29 -6.84
C ALA A 277 4.20 10.79 -6.76
N VAL A 278 4.62 10.17 -7.87
CA VAL A 278 4.98 8.74 -7.93
C VAL A 278 6.12 8.35 -6.97
N PRO A 279 7.27 9.03 -6.92
CA PRO A 279 8.34 8.68 -6.00
C PRO A 279 8.11 9.19 -4.56
N LEU A 280 7.17 10.09 -4.34
CA LEU A 280 7.04 10.80 -3.07
C LEU A 280 6.44 9.90 -1.99
N ALA A 281 7.14 9.72 -0.88
CA ALA A 281 6.64 8.98 0.27
C ALA A 281 5.78 9.90 1.15
N LEU A 282 4.47 9.78 1.04
CA LEU A 282 3.51 10.53 1.83
C LEU A 282 2.89 9.64 2.92
N PRO A 283 2.77 10.12 4.19
CA PRO A 283 1.96 9.44 5.19
C PRO A 283 0.48 9.45 4.80
N THR A 284 -0.31 8.55 5.38
CA THR A 284 -1.76 8.48 5.13
C THR A 284 -2.41 9.86 5.33
N PHE A 285 -3.21 10.28 4.38
CA PHE A 285 -3.93 11.58 4.29
C PHE A 285 -3.06 12.81 3.99
N PHE A 286 -1.72 12.69 3.90
CA PHE A 286 -0.87 13.86 3.71
C PHE A 286 -0.95 14.44 2.28
N GLU A 287 -1.39 13.64 1.32
CA GLU A 287 -1.69 14.10 -0.03
C GLU A 287 -2.75 15.21 -0.06
N ILE A 288 -3.69 15.21 0.90
CA ILE A 288 -4.80 16.17 0.97
C ILE A 288 -4.31 17.57 1.37
N PRO A 289 -3.61 17.78 2.52
CA PRO A 289 -3.08 19.11 2.85
C PRO A 289 -2.04 19.59 1.86
N LEU A 290 -1.24 18.68 1.27
CA LEU A 290 -0.29 19.07 0.24
C LEU A 290 -1.02 19.60 -1.01
N ALA A 291 -2.12 18.96 -1.40
CA ALA A 291 -2.99 19.41 -2.47
C ALA A 291 -3.56 20.82 -2.18
N LEU A 292 -4.07 21.06 -0.98
CA LEU A 292 -4.58 22.37 -0.57
C LEU A 292 -3.49 23.47 -0.57
N ILE A 293 -2.28 23.13 -0.13
CA ILE A 293 -1.13 24.05 -0.18
C ILE A 293 -0.79 24.40 -1.63
N LEU A 294 -0.78 23.44 -2.54
CA LEU A 294 -0.51 23.71 -3.97
C LEU A 294 -1.58 24.61 -4.58
N ILE A 295 -2.86 24.40 -4.27
CA ILE A 295 -3.95 25.27 -4.73
C ILE A 295 -3.79 26.68 -4.17
N SER A 296 -3.49 26.81 -2.88
CA SER A 296 -3.26 28.13 -2.25
C SER A 296 -2.03 28.84 -2.83
N ALA A 297 -1.08 28.11 -3.38
CA ALA A 297 0.08 28.63 -4.10
C ALA A 297 -0.21 28.93 -5.60
N GLY A 298 -1.47 28.82 -6.04
CA GLY A 298 -1.89 29.15 -7.39
C GLY A 298 -1.89 28.00 -8.40
N ALA A 299 -1.68 26.74 -7.95
CA ALA A 299 -1.79 25.60 -8.85
C ALA A 299 -3.25 25.38 -9.30
N PRO A 300 -3.51 25.11 -10.60
CA PRO A 300 -4.85 24.76 -11.08
C PRO A 300 -5.38 23.52 -10.36
N LEU A 301 -6.69 23.48 -10.05
CA LEU A 301 -7.32 22.35 -9.37
C LEU A 301 -7.08 21.03 -10.12
N ALA A 302 -7.17 21.04 -11.45
CA ALA A 302 -6.89 19.88 -12.28
C ALA A 302 -5.45 19.35 -12.15
N ALA A 303 -4.47 20.24 -11.93
CA ALA A 303 -3.07 19.85 -11.76
C ALA A 303 -2.80 19.15 -10.42
N VAL A 304 -3.67 19.31 -9.44
CA VAL A 304 -3.53 18.67 -8.12
C VAL A 304 -4.11 17.25 -8.09
N VAL A 305 -5.04 16.93 -8.99
CA VAL A 305 -5.68 15.61 -9.06
C VAL A 305 -4.67 14.46 -9.22
N PRO A 306 -3.61 14.55 -10.05
CA PRO A 306 -2.56 13.53 -10.10
C PRO A 306 -1.92 13.23 -8.76
N LEU A 307 -1.70 14.22 -7.90
CA LEU A 307 -1.15 14.01 -6.56
C LEU A 307 -2.11 13.20 -5.68
N LEU A 308 -3.42 13.47 -5.78
CA LEU A 308 -4.44 12.75 -5.04
C LEU A 308 -4.59 11.28 -5.49
N ILE A 309 -4.19 10.95 -6.72
CA ILE A 309 -4.26 9.60 -7.29
C ILE A 309 -2.94 8.86 -7.08
N ALA A 310 -1.82 9.40 -7.56
CA ALA A 310 -0.53 8.72 -7.54
C ALA A 310 0.13 8.73 -6.15
N GLY A 311 -0.01 9.82 -5.38
CA GLY A 311 0.62 9.98 -4.07
C GLY A 311 0.29 8.87 -3.07
N PRO A 312 -0.98 8.48 -2.88
CA PRO A 312 -1.30 7.32 -2.05
C PRO A 312 -0.97 5.99 -2.72
N ALA A 313 -1.12 5.86 -4.05
CA ALA A 313 -1.04 4.59 -4.76
C ALA A 313 0.33 3.91 -4.64
N VAL A 314 1.38 4.66 -4.94
CA VAL A 314 2.76 4.16 -4.99
C VAL A 314 3.73 5.19 -4.42
N ASN A 315 4.89 4.72 -3.97
CA ASN A 315 6.02 5.56 -3.58
C ASN A 315 7.33 4.77 -3.71
N LEU A 316 8.48 5.42 -3.60
CA LEU A 316 9.78 4.74 -3.70
C LEU A 316 9.93 3.53 -2.76
N PRO A 317 9.56 3.60 -1.46
CA PRO A 317 9.61 2.44 -0.57
C PRO A 317 8.84 1.23 -1.08
N SER A 318 7.61 1.45 -1.55
CA SER A 318 6.76 0.36 -2.08
C SER A 318 7.30 -0.19 -3.40
N LEU A 319 7.76 0.68 -4.30
CA LEU A 319 8.37 0.28 -5.57
C LEU A 319 9.65 -0.52 -5.37
N PHE A 320 10.52 -0.13 -4.43
CA PHE A 320 11.71 -0.91 -4.07
C PHE A 320 11.36 -2.29 -3.52
N THR A 321 10.32 -2.37 -2.69
CA THR A 321 9.84 -3.65 -2.17
C THR A 321 9.29 -4.54 -3.28
N ILE A 322 8.50 -3.98 -4.20
CA ILE A 322 7.99 -4.70 -5.37
C ILE A 322 9.14 -5.17 -6.26
N ALA A 323 10.13 -4.29 -6.54
CA ALA A 323 11.28 -4.63 -7.36
C ALA A 323 12.12 -5.76 -6.77
N ARG A 324 12.34 -5.75 -5.45
CA ARG A 324 13.12 -6.79 -4.75
C ARG A 324 12.38 -8.10 -4.55
N THR A 325 11.05 -8.05 -4.50
CA THR A 325 10.21 -9.25 -4.28
C THR A 325 9.80 -9.91 -5.60
N SER A 326 9.78 -9.15 -6.69
CA SER A 326 9.43 -9.63 -8.04
C SER A 326 10.54 -9.25 -9.01
N SER A 327 10.43 -8.08 -9.68
CA SER A 327 11.48 -7.55 -10.55
C SER A 327 11.37 -6.04 -10.73
N TRP A 328 12.46 -5.41 -11.19
CA TRP A 328 12.48 -4.00 -11.57
C TRP A 328 11.52 -3.68 -12.72
N LYS A 329 11.28 -4.66 -13.62
CA LYS A 329 10.32 -4.53 -14.73
C LYS A 329 8.88 -4.40 -14.21
N VAL A 330 8.52 -5.22 -13.21
CA VAL A 330 7.21 -5.14 -12.54
C VAL A 330 7.05 -3.80 -11.82
N ALA A 331 8.04 -3.38 -11.04
CA ALA A 331 7.99 -2.08 -10.34
C ALA A 331 7.87 -0.91 -11.32
N GLY A 332 8.63 -0.93 -12.43
CA GLY A 332 8.55 0.07 -13.50
C GLY A 332 7.17 0.10 -14.19
N MET A 333 6.59 -1.07 -14.47
CA MET A 333 5.25 -1.17 -15.05
C MET A 333 4.18 -0.60 -14.10
N VAL A 334 4.26 -0.92 -12.80
CA VAL A 334 3.35 -0.37 -11.78
C VAL A 334 3.47 1.15 -11.72
N ALA A 335 4.70 1.68 -11.64
CA ALA A 335 4.95 3.13 -11.60
C ALA A 335 4.42 3.82 -12.87
N ALA A 336 4.72 3.28 -14.06
CA ALA A 336 4.25 3.82 -15.33
C ALA A 336 2.73 3.79 -15.47
N SER A 337 2.08 2.69 -15.08
CA SER A 337 0.62 2.57 -15.13
C SER A 337 -0.06 3.59 -14.22
N ILE A 338 0.40 3.73 -12.99
CA ILE A 338 -0.15 4.72 -12.04
C ILE A 338 0.11 6.15 -12.52
N PHE A 339 1.31 6.43 -13.07
CA PHE A 339 1.63 7.74 -13.67
C PHE A 339 0.66 8.09 -14.79
N VAL A 340 0.45 7.19 -15.76
CA VAL A 340 -0.46 7.41 -16.89
C VAL A 340 -1.90 7.66 -16.42
N ILE A 341 -2.37 6.87 -15.46
CA ILE A 341 -3.72 7.01 -14.90
C ILE A 341 -3.87 8.31 -14.12
N ALA A 342 -2.83 8.72 -13.38
CA ALA A 342 -2.83 9.99 -12.66
C ALA A 342 -2.89 11.18 -13.63
N VAL A 343 -2.09 11.16 -14.72
CA VAL A 343 -2.14 12.18 -15.79
C VAL A 343 -3.51 12.20 -16.45
N ALA A 344 -4.07 11.04 -16.78
CA ALA A 344 -5.42 10.95 -17.34
C ALA A 344 -6.48 11.52 -16.40
N GLY A 345 -6.38 11.24 -15.08
CA GLY A 345 -7.26 11.82 -14.06
C GLY A 345 -7.16 13.35 -13.99
N GLY A 346 -5.95 13.89 -14.06
CA GLY A 346 -5.72 15.34 -14.15
C GLY A 346 -6.31 15.94 -15.42
N ALA A 347 -6.13 15.26 -16.56
CA ALA A 347 -6.71 15.69 -17.84
C ALA A 347 -8.25 15.69 -17.81
N VAL A 348 -8.88 14.65 -17.27
CA VAL A 348 -10.34 14.60 -17.07
C VAL A 348 -10.81 15.76 -16.19
N ALA A 349 -10.07 16.07 -15.13
CA ALA A 349 -10.42 17.16 -14.22
C ALA A 349 -10.32 18.57 -14.87
N THR A 350 -9.70 18.72 -16.03
CA THR A 350 -9.73 20.01 -16.76
C THR A 350 -11.08 20.33 -17.40
N PHE A 351 -11.96 19.32 -17.53
CA PHE A 351 -13.29 19.46 -18.14
C PHE A 351 -14.42 19.51 -17.07
N LEU A 352 -14.06 19.40 -15.81
CA LEU A 352 -15.00 19.42 -14.67
C LEU A 352 -14.99 20.76 -13.96
#